data_1b8c4057e92e486e1300ce15967c728c
#
_entry.id   1b8c4057e92e486e1300ce15967c728c
#
_cell.length_a   1.000
_cell.length_b   1.000
_cell.length_c   1.000
_cell.angle_alpha   90.00
_cell.angle_beta   90.00
_cell.angle_gamma   90.00
#
_symmetry.space_group_name_H-M   'P 1'
#
loop_
_entity.id
_entity.type
_entity.pdbx_description
1 polymer ?
#
loop_
_entity_poly.entity_id
_entity_poly.type
_entity_poly.pdbx_seq_one_letter_code
_entity_poly.pdbx_strand_id
1 'polypeptide(L)'
;MLAARIFLSRMALASMATVAALMPARADDGFPFGLEMTLDAARQPGSKRIPSLEIGDNGEAVLELWCKGGKGQFSVAGNTVIFVAGAIENRACPPERAQADDELVAALGEAATWTRQGDVISFVGAKTLRFRLNTN
;
A
#
# COMPACT_ATOMS: atom_id res chain seq x y z
N MET A 1 -39.85 -73.51 -13.45
CA MET A 1 -39.31 -72.75 -12.33
C MET A 1 -38.20 -71.85 -12.83
N LEU A 2 -38.57 -70.58 -12.99
CA LEU A 2 -37.62 -69.53 -13.41
C LEU A 2 -37.17 -68.74 -12.20
N ALA A 3 -35.92 -68.88 -11.84
CA ALA A 3 -35.30 -68.03 -10.81
C ALA A 3 -34.80 -66.74 -11.46
N ALA A 4 -35.48 -65.65 -11.22
CA ALA A 4 -35.01 -64.33 -11.62
C ALA A 4 -33.85 -63.87 -10.72
N ARG A 5 -32.68 -63.80 -11.25
CA ARG A 5 -31.54 -63.15 -10.56
C ARG A 5 -31.57 -61.66 -10.84
N ILE A 6 -31.95 -60.92 -9.83
CA ILE A 6 -31.84 -59.46 -9.86
C ILE A 6 -30.39 -59.10 -9.56
N PHE A 7 -29.69 -58.57 -10.57
CA PHE A 7 -28.39 -57.96 -10.40
C PHE A 7 -28.61 -56.50 -9.91
N LEU A 8 -28.38 -56.27 -8.62
CA LEU A 8 -28.27 -54.94 -8.07
C LEU A 8 -26.90 -54.38 -8.42
N SER A 9 -26.88 -53.55 -9.46
CA SER A 9 -25.69 -52.74 -9.77
C SER A 9 -25.60 -51.62 -8.76
N ARG A 10 -24.62 -51.71 -7.85
CA ARG A 10 -24.29 -50.61 -6.94
C ARG A 10 -23.44 -49.63 -7.74
N MET A 11 -24.05 -48.53 -8.19
CA MET A 11 -23.32 -47.35 -8.63
C MET A 11 -22.75 -46.65 -7.39
N ALA A 12 -21.46 -46.75 -7.19
CA ALA A 12 -20.75 -45.94 -6.26
C ALA A 12 -20.52 -44.56 -6.89
N LEU A 13 -21.30 -43.57 -6.43
CA LEU A 13 -21.02 -42.15 -6.72
C LEU A 13 -19.81 -41.76 -5.89
N ALA A 14 -18.66 -41.65 -6.55
CA ALA A 14 -17.50 -41.01 -5.98
C ALA A 14 -17.71 -39.51 -6.02
N SER A 15 -18.11 -38.93 -4.88
CA SER A 15 -18.10 -37.47 -4.69
C SER A 15 -16.64 -36.99 -4.63
N MET A 16 -16.15 -36.46 -5.73
CA MET A 16 -14.90 -35.68 -5.71
C MET A 16 -15.20 -34.36 -5.03
N ALA A 17 -14.84 -34.25 -3.77
CA ALA A 17 -14.77 -32.97 -3.07
C ALA A 17 -13.56 -32.21 -3.61
N THR A 18 -13.79 -31.24 -4.48
CA THR A 18 -12.78 -30.27 -4.88
C THR A 18 -12.54 -29.34 -3.69
N VAL A 19 -11.48 -29.58 -2.95
CA VAL A 19 -10.99 -28.64 -1.94
C VAL A 19 -10.35 -27.49 -2.70
N ALA A 20 -11.06 -26.37 -2.83
CA ALA A 20 -10.46 -25.14 -3.29
C ALA A 20 -9.50 -24.67 -2.19
N ALA A 21 -8.21 -24.81 -2.44
CA ALA A 21 -7.19 -24.25 -1.56
C ALA A 21 -7.26 -22.72 -1.66
N LEU A 22 -7.86 -22.08 -0.65
CA LEU A 22 -7.73 -20.65 -0.43
C LEU A 22 -6.27 -20.40 -0.06
N MET A 23 -5.50 -19.86 -1.01
CA MET A 23 -4.16 -19.38 -0.69
C MET A 23 -4.30 -18.16 0.22
N PRO A 24 -3.70 -18.18 1.45
CA PRO A 24 -3.67 -16.99 2.26
C PRO A 24 -2.94 -15.88 1.48
N ALA A 25 -3.55 -14.69 1.43
CA ALA A 25 -2.88 -13.51 0.90
C ALA A 25 -1.51 -13.38 1.59
N ARG A 26 -0.45 -13.21 0.81
CA ARG A 26 0.88 -13.01 1.37
C ARG A 26 0.86 -11.75 2.21
N ALA A 27 1.41 -11.81 3.43
CA ALA A 27 1.54 -10.65 4.32
C ALA A 27 2.28 -9.49 3.65
N ASP A 28 3.14 -9.79 2.65
CA ASP A 28 3.94 -8.83 1.89
C ASP A 28 3.12 -8.02 0.87
N ASP A 29 1.88 -8.44 0.55
CA ASP A 29 1.02 -7.80 -0.45
C ASP A 29 0.04 -6.79 0.17
N GLY A 30 0.04 -6.68 1.50
CA GLY A 30 -0.80 -5.76 2.24
C GLY A 30 -0.31 -4.32 2.24
N PHE A 31 -1.19 -3.41 2.66
CA PHE A 31 -0.81 -2.02 2.85
C PHE A 31 0.28 -1.94 3.95
N PRO A 32 1.33 -1.11 3.75
CA PRO A 32 2.53 -1.12 4.60
C PRO A 32 2.37 -0.34 5.90
N PHE A 33 1.35 -0.68 6.72
CA PHE A 33 1.19 -0.10 8.03
C PHE A 33 2.38 -0.42 8.95
N GLY A 34 2.84 0.58 9.69
CA GLY A 34 3.91 0.43 10.66
C GLY A 34 5.31 0.34 10.05
N LEU A 35 5.45 0.49 8.75
CA LEU A 35 6.72 0.41 8.06
C LEU A 35 7.11 1.78 7.50
N GLU A 36 8.36 2.15 7.70
CA GLU A 36 8.92 3.35 7.08
C GLU A 36 9.27 3.09 5.62
N MET A 37 8.95 4.04 4.78
CA MET A 37 9.29 4.00 3.36
C MET A 37 9.88 5.31 2.90
N THR A 38 10.75 5.24 1.90
CA THR A 38 11.47 6.39 1.32
C THR A 38 10.99 6.61 -0.10
N LEU A 39 10.77 7.88 -0.47
CA LEU A 39 10.40 8.26 -1.83
C LEU A 39 11.48 7.79 -2.81
N ASP A 40 11.06 7.13 -3.89
CA ASP A 40 11.95 6.69 -4.97
C ASP A 40 12.26 7.89 -5.89
N ALA A 41 13.15 8.75 -5.44
CA ALA A 41 13.55 9.96 -6.13
C ALA A 41 15.03 10.28 -5.85
N ALA A 42 15.64 11.00 -6.77
CA ALA A 42 16.99 11.52 -6.56
C ALA A 42 16.96 12.65 -5.52
N ARG A 43 18.07 12.82 -4.80
CA ARG A 43 18.25 13.97 -3.90
C ARG A 43 18.18 15.27 -4.69
N GLN A 44 17.50 16.24 -4.15
CA GLN A 44 17.55 17.59 -4.69
C GLN A 44 18.89 18.27 -4.33
N PRO A 45 19.40 19.17 -5.19
CA PRO A 45 20.63 19.93 -4.90
C PRO A 45 20.53 20.64 -3.54
N GLY A 46 21.55 20.44 -2.70
CA GLY A 46 21.58 21.01 -1.34
C GLY A 46 20.68 20.33 -0.31
N SER A 47 19.89 19.32 -0.68
CA SER A 47 19.09 18.56 0.27
C SER A 47 19.95 17.45 0.91
N LYS A 48 19.80 17.31 2.23
CA LYS A 48 20.49 16.26 2.98
C LYS A 48 19.70 14.96 3.06
N ARG A 49 18.42 14.98 2.67
CA ARG A 49 17.53 13.83 2.78
C ARG A 49 16.62 13.67 1.58
N ILE A 50 16.06 12.48 1.44
CA ILE A 50 14.96 12.16 0.55
C ILE A 50 13.72 11.98 1.43
N PRO A 51 12.52 12.43 1.01
CA PRO A 51 11.32 12.27 1.80
C PRO A 51 11.05 10.85 2.26
N SER A 52 10.58 10.71 3.48
CA SER A 52 10.12 9.44 4.04
C SER A 52 8.70 9.56 4.58
N LEU A 53 8.04 8.44 4.69
CA LEU A 53 6.65 8.30 5.10
C LEU A 53 6.50 7.06 5.96
N GLU A 54 5.86 7.21 7.12
CA GLU A 54 5.45 6.10 7.96
C GLU A 54 3.98 6.25 8.30
N ILE A 55 3.20 5.18 8.08
CA ILE A 55 1.76 5.18 8.30
C ILE A 55 1.47 4.15 9.40
N GLY A 56 0.98 4.62 10.54
CA GLY A 56 0.61 3.76 11.65
C GLY A 56 -0.67 2.94 11.38
N ASP A 57 -0.94 1.95 12.23
CA ASP A 57 -2.09 1.05 12.08
C ASP A 57 -3.44 1.76 12.08
N ASN A 58 -3.52 2.92 12.71
CA ASN A 58 -4.69 3.79 12.73
C ASN A 58 -4.77 4.76 11.55
N GLY A 59 -3.81 4.68 10.61
CA GLY A 59 -3.71 5.57 9.46
C GLY A 59 -2.99 6.90 9.73
N GLU A 60 -2.60 7.19 10.98
CA GLU A 60 -1.81 8.38 11.28
C GLU A 60 -0.46 8.31 10.58
N ALA A 61 -0.15 9.34 9.78
CA ALA A 61 1.07 9.41 9.01
C ALA A 61 2.06 10.41 9.61
N VAL A 62 3.32 10.03 9.60
CA VAL A 62 4.45 10.91 9.86
C VAL A 62 5.20 11.12 8.55
N LEU A 63 5.37 12.38 8.19
CA LEU A 63 6.00 12.81 6.94
C LEU A 63 7.32 13.52 7.25
N GLU A 64 8.39 13.05 6.63
CA GLU A 64 9.63 13.78 6.49
C GLU A 64 9.73 14.22 5.03
N LEU A 65 9.58 15.52 4.78
CA LEU A 65 9.60 16.08 3.43
C LEU A 65 11.01 16.47 3.02
N TRP A 66 11.16 17.18 1.91
CA TRP A 66 12.48 17.66 1.46
C TRP A 66 13.12 18.63 2.45
N CYS A 67 12.32 19.42 3.10
CA CYS A 67 12.78 20.39 4.11
C CYS A 67 11.97 20.34 5.39
N LYS A 68 10.65 20.28 5.29
CA LYS A 68 9.73 20.29 6.42
C LYS A 68 9.40 18.89 6.90
N GLY A 69 8.87 18.78 8.10
CA GLY A 69 8.20 17.58 8.60
C GLY A 69 6.71 17.85 8.77
N GLY A 70 5.93 16.80 8.92
CA GLY A 70 4.50 16.96 9.10
C GLY A 70 3.79 15.68 9.45
N LYS A 71 2.49 15.81 9.63
CA LYS A 71 1.58 14.73 9.92
C LYS A 71 0.41 14.74 8.96
N GLY A 72 -0.24 13.61 8.82
CA GLY A 72 -1.46 13.47 8.05
C GLY A 72 -2.23 12.24 8.45
N GLN A 73 -3.31 11.99 7.75
CA GLN A 73 -4.16 10.84 7.99
C GLN A 73 -4.43 10.11 6.70
N PHE A 74 -4.15 8.83 6.67
CA PHE A 74 -4.55 7.91 5.60
C PHE A 74 -5.80 7.14 6.00
N SER A 75 -6.69 6.97 5.05
CA SER A 75 -7.79 6.02 5.11
C SER A 75 -7.63 5.04 3.96
N VAL A 76 -7.65 3.74 4.26
CA VAL A 76 -7.39 2.69 3.29
C VAL A 76 -8.55 1.70 3.30
N ALA A 77 -9.12 1.45 2.13
CA ALA A 77 -10.16 0.45 1.93
C ALA A 77 -9.83 -0.33 0.65
N GLY A 78 -9.41 -1.59 0.79
CA GLY A 78 -8.91 -2.36 -0.33
C GLY A 78 -7.72 -1.65 -0.98
N ASN A 79 -7.79 -1.40 -2.27
CA ASN A 79 -6.77 -0.64 -3.01
C ASN A 79 -7.11 0.86 -3.15
N THR A 80 -8.16 1.33 -2.51
CA THR A 80 -8.50 2.75 -2.44
C THR A 80 -7.78 3.40 -1.27
N VAL A 81 -7.27 4.59 -1.47
CA VAL A 81 -6.57 5.38 -0.46
C VAL A 81 -7.06 6.83 -0.49
N ILE A 82 -7.16 7.42 0.70
CA ILE A 82 -7.41 8.84 0.87
C ILE A 82 -6.37 9.35 1.86
N PHE A 83 -5.68 10.44 1.50
CA PHE A 83 -4.76 11.15 2.38
C PHE A 83 -5.27 12.56 2.63
N VAL A 84 -5.26 12.96 3.89
CA VAL A 84 -5.55 14.33 4.31
C VAL A 84 -4.34 14.84 5.10
N ALA A 85 -3.76 15.94 4.64
CA ALA A 85 -2.66 16.59 5.35
C ALA A 85 -3.14 17.16 6.69
N GLY A 86 -2.36 16.90 7.72
CA GLY A 86 -2.52 17.50 9.04
C GLY A 86 -1.58 18.69 9.24
N ALA A 87 -1.03 18.80 10.44
CA ALA A 87 -0.08 19.87 10.76
C ALA A 87 1.24 19.66 10.01
N ILE A 88 1.64 20.65 9.23
CA ILE A 88 2.96 20.73 8.59
C ILE A 88 3.77 21.78 9.33
N GLU A 89 5.04 21.45 9.63
CA GLU A 89 5.92 22.38 10.35
C GLU A 89 6.04 23.72 9.63
N ASN A 90 6.00 24.79 10.39
CA ASN A 90 6.30 26.14 9.89
C ASN A 90 7.80 26.40 10.03
N ARG A 91 8.57 25.85 9.10
CA ARG A 91 10.02 25.97 9.05
C ARG A 91 10.43 26.82 7.86
N ALA A 92 11.41 27.68 8.04
CA ALA A 92 12.04 28.40 6.93
C ALA A 92 12.80 27.41 6.03
N CYS A 93 12.45 27.40 4.76
CA CYS A 93 13.06 26.54 3.76
C CYS A 93 13.46 27.35 2.53
N PRO A 94 14.50 26.93 1.80
CA PRO A 94 14.77 27.49 0.49
C PRO A 94 13.52 27.34 -0.41
N PRO A 95 13.20 28.34 -1.24
CA PRO A 95 11.96 28.34 -2.03
C PRO A 95 11.72 27.09 -2.86
N GLU A 96 12.76 26.55 -3.48
CA GLU A 96 12.64 25.34 -4.31
C GLU A 96 12.25 24.11 -3.47
N ARG A 97 12.81 23.96 -2.28
CA ARG A 97 12.46 22.84 -1.38
C ARG A 97 11.09 23.03 -0.74
N ALA A 98 10.72 24.24 -0.40
CA ALA A 98 9.37 24.54 0.10
C ALA A 98 8.31 24.21 -0.95
N GLN A 99 8.56 24.56 -2.21
CA GLN A 99 7.67 24.22 -3.32
C GLN A 99 7.62 22.70 -3.54
N ALA A 100 8.74 22.02 -3.49
CA ALA A 100 8.77 20.55 -3.62
C ALA A 100 8.02 19.84 -2.48
N ASP A 101 8.09 20.35 -1.26
CA ASP A 101 7.29 19.87 -0.13
C ASP A 101 5.81 20.03 -0.39
N ASP A 102 5.37 21.20 -0.84
CA ASP A 102 3.97 21.48 -1.16
C ASP A 102 3.45 20.57 -2.30
N GLU A 103 4.25 20.37 -3.32
CA GLU A 103 3.90 19.48 -4.44
C GLU A 103 3.76 18.01 -4.01
N LEU A 104 4.64 17.55 -3.13
CA LEU A 104 4.59 16.19 -2.61
C LEU A 104 3.33 15.97 -1.75
N VAL A 105 3.03 16.90 -0.85
CA VAL A 105 1.83 16.83 -0.02
C VAL A 105 0.56 16.89 -0.89
N ALA A 106 0.53 17.76 -1.89
CA ALA A 106 -0.58 17.84 -2.83
C ALA A 106 -0.77 16.55 -3.62
N ALA A 107 0.31 15.95 -4.11
CA ALA A 107 0.26 14.70 -4.86
C ALA A 107 -0.24 13.52 -4.00
N LEU A 108 0.14 13.47 -2.71
CA LEU A 108 -0.41 12.50 -1.77
C LEU A 108 -1.92 12.71 -1.59
N GLY A 109 -2.36 13.97 -1.46
CA GLY A 109 -3.78 14.31 -1.32
C GLY A 109 -4.63 13.99 -2.55
N GLU A 110 -4.03 13.94 -3.72
CA GLU A 110 -4.68 13.59 -4.99
C GLU A 110 -4.68 12.08 -5.27
N ALA A 111 -3.91 11.30 -4.53
CA ALA A 111 -3.86 9.86 -4.70
C ALA A 111 -5.22 9.22 -4.39
N ALA A 112 -5.67 8.33 -5.26
CA ALA A 112 -6.96 7.65 -5.14
C ALA A 112 -6.79 6.14 -4.93
N THR A 113 -5.72 5.56 -5.46
CA THR A 113 -5.43 4.13 -5.36
C THR A 113 -3.98 3.89 -4.97
N TRP A 114 -3.72 2.71 -4.45
CA TRP A 114 -2.37 2.27 -4.15
C TRP A 114 -2.12 0.87 -4.70
N THR A 115 -0.87 0.59 -5.00
CA THR A 115 -0.40 -0.75 -5.37
C THR A 115 0.90 -1.06 -4.64
N ARG A 116 1.17 -2.35 -4.47
CA ARG A 116 2.43 -2.82 -3.93
C ARG A 116 3.00 -3.91 -4.81
N GLN A 117 4.27 -3.77 -5.17
CA GLN A 117 5.05 -4.79 -5.84
C GLN A 117 6.34 -5.02 -5.05
N GLY A 118 6.37 -6.07 -4.24
CA GLY A 118 7.48 -6.33 -3.33
C GLY A 118 7.66 -5.18 -2.34
N ASP A 119 8.80 -4.51 -2.40
CA ASP A 119 9.14 -3.38 -1.53
C ASP A 119 8.74 -2.01 -2.09
N VAL A 120 8.12 -1.97 -3.26
CA VAL A 120 7.70 -0.72 -3.91
C VAL A 120 6.20 -0.53 -3.74
N ILE A 121 5.85 0.59 -3.13
CA ILE A 121 4.48 1.05 -2.96
C ILE A 121 4.26 2.24 -3.87
N SER A 122 3.20 2.20 -4.69
CA SER A 122 2.82 3.29 -5.56
C SER A 122 1.49 3.88 -5.11
N PHE A 123 1.45 5.19 -4.94
CA PHE A 123 0.23 5.96 -4.75
C PHE A 123 -0.13 6.62 -6.08
N VAL A 124 -1.30 6.31 -6.59
CA VAL A 124 -1.72 6.66 -7.94
C VAL A 124 -2.83 7.69 -7.91
N GLY A 125 -2.57 8.83 -8.52
CA GLY A 125 -3.49 9.93 -8.72
C GLY A 125 -3.15 10.63 -10.03
N ALA A 126 -3.27 11.95 -10.08
CA ALA A 126 -2.81 12.74 -11.22
C ALA A 126 -1.29 12.55 -11.46
N LYS A 127 -0.54 12.34 -10.40
CA LYS A 127 0.85 11.89 -10.41
C LYS A 127 0.94 10.55 -9.69
N THR A 128 1.88 9.71 -10.09
CA THR A 128 2.21 8.49 -9.36
C THR A 128 3.41 8.76 -8.48
N LEU A 129 3.23 8.51 -7.17
CA LEU A 129 4.30 8.57 -6.19
C LEU A 129 4.75 7.16 -5.86
N ARG A 130 6.03 6.90 -5.97
CA ARG A 130 6.62 5.60 -5.68
C ARG A 130 7.49 5.71 -4.44
N PHE A 131 7.21 4.86 -3.47
CA PHE A 131 8.00 4.72 -2.25
C PHE A 131 8.60 3.32 -2.19
N ARG A 132 9.76 3.24 -1.57
CA ARG A 132 10.43 1.96 -1.31
C ARG A 132 10.49 1.73 0.18
N LEU A 133 10.07 0.53 0.62
CA LEU A 133 10.21 0.13 2.02
C LEU A 133 11.68 0.15 2.43
N ASN A 134 11.92 0.71 3.61
CA ASN A 134 13.23 0.65 4.23
C ASN A 134 13.41 -0.76 4.82
N THR A 135 14.15 -1.61 4.12
CA THR A 135 14.52 -2.94 4.59
C THR A 135 15.93 -2.86 5.18
N ASN A 136 16.06 -3.29 6.43
CA ASN A 136 17.37 -3.45 7.07
C ASN A 136 18.03 -4.76 6.65
#